data_bdc18c661e18805381df540e514f7d2a
#
_entry.id   bdc18c661e18805381df540e514f7d2a
#
_cell.length_a   1.000
_cell.length_b   1.000
_cell.length_c   1.000
_cell.angle_alpha   90.00
_cell.angle_beta   90.00
_cell.angle_gamma   90.00
#
_symmetry.space_group_name_H-M   'P 1'
#
loop_
_entity.id
_entity.type
_entity.pdbx_description
1 polymer ?
#
loop_
_entity_poly.entity_id
_entity_poly.type
_entity_poly.pdbx_seq_one_letter_code
_entity_poly.pdbx_strand_id
1 'polypeptide(L)'
;MKIKAYEWDDEYRDESHIVWAATPGKAKALLASEHDREFTEIRVYRVPWADKYGEKKIIPAKELLSRGWWLCCSNCGTRVQNDTATVLNEVEVLCDQCAKDWNEKRGKK
;
A
#
# COMPACT_ATOMS: atom_id res chain seq x y z
N MET A 1 -11.67 15.07 15.41
CA MET A 1 -11.82 13.62 15.65
C MET A 1 -10.64 12.89 15.02
N LYS A 2 -9.96 12.08 15.84
CA LYS A 2 -8.81 11.33 15.33
C LYS A 2 -9.24 10.16 14.49
N ILE A 3 -8.70 10.07 13.29
CA ILE A 3 -8.88 8.89 12.46
C ILE A 3 -7.75 7.90 12.77
N LYS A 4 -8.06 6.63 12.58
CA LYS A 4 -7.14 5.53 12.86
C LYS A 4 -7.01 4.65 11.63
N ALA A 5 -5.87 3.99 11.49
CA ALA A 5 -5.62 3.12 10.36
C ALA A 5 -6.15 1.71 10.61
N TYR A 6 -6.74 1.14 9.58
CA TYR A 6 -7.27 -0.23 9.59
C TYR A 6 -6.83 -0.95 8.32
N GLU A 7 -6.47 -2.21 8.47
CA GLU A 7 -6.03 -3.06 7.37
C GLU A 7 -7.09 -4.14 7.08
N TRP A 8 -7.30 -4.43 5.81
CA TRP A 8 -8.15 -5.51 5.34
C TRP A 8 -7.37 -6.36 4.34
N ASP A 9 -7.32 -7.67 4.60
CA ASP A 9 -6.72 -8.63 3.69
C ASP A 9 -7.81 -9.20 2.79
N ASP A 10 -7.76 -8.84 1.50
CA ASP A 10 -8.70 -9.35 0.52
C ASP A 10 -8.19 -10.69 -0.01
N GLU A 11 -8.71 -11.77 0.55
CA GLU A 11 -8.29 -13.12 0.21
C GLU A 11 -8.56 -13.49 -1.25
N TYR A 12 -9.61 -12.93 -1.83
CA TYR A 12 -9.98 -13.24 -3.22
C TYR A 12 -8.99 -12.66 -4.23
N ARG A 13 -8.40 -11.52 -3.90
CA ARG A 13 -7.46 -10.85 -4.80
C ARG A 13 -6.03 -10.92 -4.33
N ASP A 14 -5.79 -11.56 -3.19
CA ASP A 14 -4.48 -11.64 -2.58
C ASP A 14 -3.86 -10.25 -2.42
N GLU A 15 -4.65 -9.31 -1.96
CA GLU A 15 -4.25 -7.92 -1.77
C GLU A 15 -4.58 -7.45 -0.36
N SER A 16 -3.80 -6.52 0.15
CA SER A 16 -4.07 -5.87 1.42
C SER A 16 -4.32 -4.39 1.21
N HIS A 17 -5.25 -3.85 1.97
CA HIS A 17 -5.63 -2.43 1.86
C HIS A 17 -5.61 -1.79 3.23
N ILE A 18 -5.16 -0.54 3.29
CA ILE A 18 -5.21 0.25 4.53
C ILE A 18 -6.11 1.45 4.29
N VAL A 19 -7.04 1.66 5.21
CA VAL A 19 -7.92 2.83 5.19
C VAL A 19 -7.87 3.53 6.55
N TRP A 20 -8.26 4.79 6.56
CA TRP A 20 -8.31 5.58 7.79
C TRP A 20 -9.75 5.97 8.05
N ALA A 21 -10.20 5.68 9.26
CA ALA A 21 -11.56 5.98 9.68
C ALA A 21 -11.60 6.17 11.19
N ALA A 22 -12.66 6.77 11.70
CA ALA A 22 -12.80 7.01 13.13
C ALA A 22 -13.11 5.73 13.91
N THR A 23 -13.76 4.77 13.26
CA THR A 23 -14.16 3.50 13.90
C THR A 23 -13.97 2.33 12.96
N PRO A 24 -13.88 1.09 13.48
CA PRO A 24 -13.80 -0.10 12.61
C PRO A 24 -15.01 -0.23 11.68
N GLY A 25 -16.20 0.13 12.16
CA GLY A 25 -17.41 0.08 11.35
C GLY A 25 -17.35 1.00 10.14
N LYS A 26 -16.82 2.21 10.32
CA LYS A 26 -16.64 3.15 9.21
C LYS A 26 -15.59 2.66 8.23
N ALA A 27 -14.51 2.03 8.74
CA ALA A 27 -13.49 1.44 7.88
C ALA A 27 -14.07 0.35 6.99
N LYS A 28 -14.89 -0.54 7.57
CA LYS A 28 -15.57 -1.59 6.83
C LYS A 28 -16.50 -1.03 5.76
N ALA A 29 -17.24 0.03 6.10
CA ALA A 29 -18.16 0.65 5.16
C ALA A 29 -17.43 1.25 3.96
N LEU A 30 -16.29 1.90 4.20
CA LEU A 30 -15.46 2.46 3.14
C LEU A 30 -14.96 1.36 2.21
N LEU A 31 -14.43 0.27 2.78
CA LEU A 31 -13.89 -0.84 2.00
C LEU A 31 -14.98 -1.56 1.21
N ALA A 32 -16.15 -1.76 1.83
CA ALA A 32 -17.27 -2.41 1.15
C ALA A 32 -17.72 -1.60 -0.06
N SER A 33 -17.76 -0.28 0.07
CA SER A 33 -18.15 0.62 -1.01
C SER A 33 -17.11 0.65 -2.13
N GLU A 34 -15.82 0.77 -1.77
CA GLU A 34 -14.74 0.89 -2.76
C GLU A 34 -14.52 -0.39 -3.57
N HIS A 35 -14.71 -1.55 -2.93
CA HIS A 35 -14.39 -2.83 -3.55
C HIS A 35 -15.61 -3.64 -3.96
N ASP A 36 -16.80 -3.04 -3.85
CA ASP A 36 -18.07 -3.69 -4.17
C ASP A 36 -18.23 -5.03 -3.45
N ARG A 37 -17.95 -5.01 -2.16
CA ARG A 37 -18.06 -6.18 -1.27
C ARG A 37 -19.12 -5.96 -0.22
N GLU A 38 -19.62 -7.04 0.32
CA GLU A 38 -20.59 -6.95 1.41
C GLU A 38 -19.87 -6.58 2.70
N PHE A 39 -20.51 -5.72 3.49
CA PHE A 39 -19.96 -5.28 4.77
C PHE A 39 -19.57 -6.45 5.68
N THR A 40 -20.37 -7.50 5.66
CA THR A 40 -20.15 -8.68 6.51
C THR A 40 -18.94 -9.52 6.09
N GLU A 41 -18.47 -9.35 4.86
CA GLU A 41 -17.31 -10.07 4.35
C GLU A 41 -15.98 -9.45 4.79
N ILE A 42 -16.04 -8.20 5.25
CA ILE A 42 -14.83 -7.43 5.52
C ILE A 42 -14.46 -7.50 7.00
N ARG A 43 -13.23 -7.91 7.27
CA ARG A 43 -12.66 -7.91 8.62
C ARG A 43 -11.47 -6.97 8.62
N VAL A 44 -11.50 -6.02 9.53
CA VAL A 44 -10.42 -5.03 9.62
C VAL A 44 -9.64 -5.20 10.91
N TYR A 45 -8.36 -4.86 10.84
CA TYR A 45 -7.42 -4.95 11.95
C TYR A 45 -6.78 -3.59 12.16
N ARG A 46 -6.55 -3.23 13.42
CA ARG A 46 -5.88 -1.97 13.74
C ARG A 46 -4.43 -1.99 13.27
N VAL A 47 -3.99 -0.86 12.72
CA VAL A 47 -2.61 -0.67 12.26
C VAL A 47 -2.05 0.60 12.91
N PRO A 48 -1.66 0.54 14.19
CA PRO A 48 -1.26 1.76 14.93
C PRO A 48 -0.11 2.54 14.29
N TRP A 49 0.86 1.85 13.70
CA TRP A 49 2.00 2.52 13.08
C TRP A 49 1.61 3.39 11.87
N ALA A 50 0.46 3.11 11.27
CA ALA A 50 -0.02 3.84 10.10
C ALA A 50 -0.93 5.03 10.45
N ASP A 51 -1.31 5.19 11.73
CA ASP A 51 -2.18 6.28 12.15
C ASP A 51 -1.62 7.65 11.78
N LYS A 52 -0.32 7.82 11.89
CA LYS A 52 0.36 9.10 11.60
C LYS A 52 0.27 9.53 10.13
N TYR A 53 -0.07 8.62 9.25
CA TYR A 53 -0.21 8.92 7.82
C TYR A 53 -1.64 9.28 7.42
N GLY A 54 -2.54 9.36 8.38
CA GLY A 54 -3.97 9.59 8.14
C GLY A 54 -4.31 10.90 7.46
N GLU A 55 -3.55 11.96 7.72
CA GLU A 55 -3.78 13.26 7.09
C GLU A 55 -3.65 13.21 5.57
N LYS A 56 -2.59 12.57 5.10
CA LYS A 56 -2.32 12.46 3.67
C LYS A 56 -2.98 11.24 3.04
N LYS A 57 -3.37 10.27 3.86
CA LYS A 57 -3.93 8.98 3.44
C LYS A 57 -3.01 8.23 2.49
N ILE A 58 -1.70 8.42 2.67
CA ILE A 58 -0.65 7.79 1.87
C ILE A 58 0.42 7.28 2.84
N ILE A 59 0.81 6.03 2.67
CA ILE A 59 1.91 5.45 3.41
C ILE A 59 3.12 5.37 2.47
N PRO A 60 4.29 5.90 2.87
CA PRO A 60 5.47 5.82 2.01
C PRO A 60 5.81 4.37 1.65
N ALA A 61 6.18 4.15 0.39
CA ALA A 61 6.55 2.82 -0.10
C ALA A 61 7.66 2.20 0.76
N LYS A 62 8.64 3.00 1.16
CA LYS A 62 9.74 2.54 2.00
C LYS A 62 9.24 1.95 3.32
N GLU A 63 8.24 2.58 3.94
CA GLU A 63 7.67 2.10 5.19
C GLU A 63 6.94 0.77 4.99
N LEU A 64 6.14 0.66 3.93
CA LEU A 64 5.43 -0.57 3.62
C LEU A 64 6.41 -1.72 3.38
N LEU A 65 7.43 -1.48 2.57
CA LEU A 65 8.44 -2.49 2.27
C LEU A 65 9.19 -2.94 3.51
N SER A 66 9.54 -2.01 4.41
CA SER A 66 10.25 -2.34 5.63
C SER A 66 9.41 -3.20 6.58
N ARG A 67 8.09 -3.20 6.40
CA ARG A 67 7.18 -3.99 7.22
C ARG A 67 6.74 -5.30 6.55
N GLY A 68 7.40 -5.66 5.46
CA GLY A 68 7.17 -6.93 4.78
C GLY A 68 6.07 -6.91 3.72
N TRP A 69 5.56 -5.74 3.38
CA TRP A 69 4.57 -5.63 2.30
C TRP A 69 5.24 -5.79 0.95
N TRP A 70 4.51 -6.38 0.00
CA TRP A 70 4.95 -6.36 -1.40
C TRP A 70 4.21 -5.23 -2.12
N LEU A 71 4.87 -4.68 -3.12
CA LEU A 71 4.30 -3.62 -3.96
C LEU A 71 4.49 -4.02 -5.42
N CYS A 72 3.84 -3.28 -6.32
CA CYS A 72 3.99 -3.53 -7.75
C CYS A 72 4.92 -2.49 -8.36
N CYS A 73 5.82 -2.94 -9.23
CA CYS A 73 6.68 -2.04 -9.99
C CYS A 73 5.80 -1.04 -10.76
N SER A 74 6.09 0.24 -10.64
CA SER A 74 5.32 1.29 -11.30
C SER A 74 5.41 1.25 -12.82
N ASN A 75 6.45 0.59 -13.34
CA ASN A 75 6.66 0.51 -14.78
C ASN A 75 6.08 -0.76 -15.40
N CYS A 76 6.38 -1.93 -14.82
CA CYS A 76 5.98 -3.22 -15.43
C CYS A 76 4.94 -4.02 -14.63
N GLY A 77 4.64 -3.62 -13.42
CA GLY A 77 3.64 -4.29 -12.59
C GLY A 77 4.11 -5.53 -11.84
N THR A 78 5.39 -5.88 -11.95
CA THR A 78 5.96 -7.02 -11.24
C THR A 78 5.94 -6.77 -9.73
N ARG A 79 5.63 -7.80 -8.95
CA ARG A 79 5.67 -7.69 -7.48
C ARG A 79 7.10 -7.53 -7.00
N VAL A 80 7.30 -6.60 -6.08
CA VAL A 80 8.61 -6.35 -5.47
C VAL A 80 8.47 -6.33 -3.95
N GLN A 81 9.57 -6.69 -3.28
CA GLN A 81 9.64 -6.66 -1.83
C GLN A 81 10.83 -5.80 -1.41
N ASN A 82 11.06 -5.69 -0.11
CA ASN A 82 12.10 -4.82 0.42
C ASN A 82 13.49 -5.06 -0.20
N ASP A 83 13.82 -6.31 -0.50
CA ASP A 83 15.14 -6.68 -1.04
C ASP A 83 15.21 -6.57 -2.57
N THR A 84 14.09 -6.42 -3.27
CA THR A 84 14.05 -6.35 -4.73
C THR A 84 13.52 -5.03 -5.27
N ALA A 85 13.08 -4.13 -4.41
CA ALA A 85 12.47 -2.87 -4.81
C ALA A 85 13.46 -1.72 -4.77
N THR A 86 13.38 -0.85 -5.76
CA THR A 86 14.07 0.45 -5.76
C THR A 86 13.03 1.54 -5.60
N VAL A 87 13.10 2.28 -4.51
CA VAL A 87 12.12 3.32 -4.20
C VAL A 87 12.47 4.60 -4.97
N LEU A 88 11.54 5.07 -5.80
CA LEU A 88 11.71 6.32 -6.57
C LEU A 88 11.26 7.55 -5.78
N ASN A 89 10.12 7.43 -5.13
CA ASN A 89 9.55 8.52 -4.33
C ASN A 89 8.63 7.91 -3.27
N GLU A 90 7.79 8.72 -2.64
CA GLU A 90 6.92 8.26 -1.54
C GLU A 90 6.06 7.04 -1.90
N VAL A 91 5.62 6.93 -3.14
CA VAL A 91 4.65 5.90 -3.53
C VAL A 91 5.10 5.01 -4.68
N GLU A 92 6.13 5.39 -5.42
CA GLU A 92 6.56 4.65 -6.60
C GLU A 92 7.81 3.82 -6.34
N VAL A 93 7.78 2.59 -6.83
CA VAL A 93 8.91 1.67 -6.74
C VAL A 93 9.15 1.01 -8.09
N LEU A 94 10.36 0.52 -8.31
CA LEU A 94 10.73 -0.22 -9.50
C LEU A 94 11.30 -1.58 -9.10
N CYS A 95 11.10 -2.58 -9.96
CA CYS A 95 11.80 -3.86 -9.80
C CYS A 95 13.27 -3.68 -10.25
N ASP A 96 14.10 -4.66 -9.96
CA ASP A 96 15.53 -4.59 -10.29
C ASP A 96 15.78 -4.29 -11.76
N GLN A 97 15.04 -4.95 -12.65
CA GLN A 97 15.21 -4.77 -14.09
C GLN A 97 14.84 -3.35 -14.53
N CYS A 98 13.69 -2.86 -14.08
CA CYS A 98 13.24 -1.51 -14.44
C CYS A 98 14.11 -0.43 -13.81
N ALA A 99 14.63 -0.67 -12.61
CA ALA A 99 15.53 0.26 -11.95
C ALA A 99 16.85 0.37 -12.71
N LYS A 100 17.34 -0.76 -13.21
CA LYS A 100 18.56 -0.79 -14.03
C LYS A 100 18.37 -0.01 -15.32
N ASP A 101 17.25 -0.24 -16.01
CA ASP A 101 16.93 0.49 -17.25
C ASP A 101 16.79 1.98 -16.99
N TRP A 102 16.15 2.35 -15.89
CA TRP A 102 15.97 3.74 -15.48
C TRP A 102 17.33 4.43 -15.28
N ASN A 103 18.23 3.77 -14.55
CA ASN A 103 19.56 4.31 -14.29
C ASN A 103 20.40 4.45 -15.55
N GLU A 104 20.28 3.50 -16.48
CA GLU A 104 20.97 3.57 -17.77
C GLU A 104 20.51 4.77 -18.58
N LYS A 105 19.20 5.01 -18.62
CA LYS A 105 18.65 6.17 -19.34
C LYS A 105 19.07 7.49 -18.72
N ARG A 106 19.11 7.56 -17.39
CA ARG A 106 19.54 8.77 -16.69
C ARG A 106 21.04 8.99 -16.79
N GLY A 107 21.80 7.93 -16.85
CA GLY A 107 23.25 7.99 -16.92
C GLY A 107 23.76 8.44 -18.27
N LYS A 108 22.94 8.33 -19.29
CA LYS A 108 23.29 8.78 -20.65
C LYS A 108 22.83 10.21 -20.86
N LYS A 109 23.70 11.10 -20.67
CA LYS A 109 23.41 12.51 -20.93
C LYS A 109 23.98 12.94 -22.26
#